data_b30a541c2d63bf512f9315224590b470
#
_entry.id   b30a541c2d63bf512f9315224590b470
#
_cell.length_a   1.000
_cell.length_b   1.000
_cell.length_c   1.000
_cell.angle_alpha   90.00
_cell.angle_beta   90.00
_cell.angle_gamma   90.00
#
_symmetry.space_group_name_H-M   'P 1'
#
loop_
_entity.id
_entity.type
_entity.pdbx_description
1 polymer ?
#
loop_
_entity_poly.entity_id
_entity_poly.type
_entity_poly.pdbx_seq_one_letter_code
_entity_poly.pdbx_strand_id
1 'polypeptide(L)'
;MPALSLSPAYDVVPSGNGATHHDFLISEDSAEPSLSNARSVCAQFDLTDGEAVKVIKLIIAVVDQWQAHFKLHEVTDKDIEELVAFIDSDDLLAERRNFETTTVTVSPPKPRRGPFGSTASR
;
A
#
# COMPACT_ATOMS: atom_id res chain seq x y z
N MET A 1 28.46 7.50 -0.46
CA MET A 1 27.28 6.98 -1.18
C MET A 1 26.07 7.79 -0.80
N PRO A 2 25.44 8.45 -1.72
CA PRO A 2 24.23 9.17 -1.38
C PRO A 2 23.15 8.21 -0.91
N ALA A 3 22.33 8.63 0.02
CA ALA A 3 21.21 7.85 0.46
C ALA A 3 20.18 7.72 -0.67
N LEU A 4 19.56 6.55 -0.77
CA LEU A 4 18.47 6.37 -1.70
C LEU A 4 17.25 7.13 -1.18
N SER A 5 16.52 7.74 -2.07
CA SER A 5 15.27 8.39 -1.75
C SER A 5 14.18 7.86 -2.66
N LEU A 6 12.94 7.99 -2.21
CA LEU A 6 11.82 7.64 -3.05
C LEU A 6 11.69 8.65 -4.19
N SER A 7 11.30 8.14 -5.36
CA SER A 7 10.93 9.02 -6.45
C SER A 7 9.68 9.82 -6.08
N PRO A 8 9.45 11.00 -6.70
CA PRO A 8 8.19 11.69 -6.52
C PRO A 8 7.02 10.80 -6.91
N ALA A 9 5.89 10.99 -6.27
CA ALA A 9 4.67 10.29 -6.63
C ALA A 9 4.08 10.94 -7.89
N TYR A 10 3.90 10.13 -8.93
CA TYR A 10 3.28 10.57 -10.18
C TYR A 10 1.91 9.92 -10.29
N ASP A 11 0.94 10.64 -10.88
CA ASP A 11 -0.34 10.07 -11.25
C ASP A 11 -1.04 9.25 -10.14
N VAL A 12 -1.09 9.84 -8.96
CA VAL A 12 -1.76 9.19 -7.81
C VAL A 12 -3.21 9.66 -7.80
N VAL A 13 -4.10 8.83 -8.32
CA VAL A 13 -5.53 9.13 -8.41
C VAL A 13 -6.35 7.92 -7.99
N PRO A 14 -7.58 8.11 -7.49
CA PRO A 14 -8.47 6.99 -7.24
C PRO A 14 -8.79 6.26 -8.54
N SER A 15 -8.71 4.94 -8.52
CA SER A 15 -9.02 4.15 -9.70
C SER A 15 -10.52 3.88 -9.76
N GLY A 16 -11.17 4.40 -10.77
CA GLY A 16 -12.60 4.16 -11.00
C GLY A 16 -12.91 2.80 -11.62
N ASN A 17 -11.89 2.03 -11.96
CA ASN A 17 -12.08 0.75 -12.62
C ASN A 17 -12.19 -0.43 -11.66
N GLY A 18 -12.03 -0.17 -10.37
CA GLY A 18 -12.10 -1.23 -9.38
C GLY A 18 -11.08 -2.34 -9.62
N ALA A 19 -9.87 -1.97 -10.03
CA ALA A 19 -8.82 -2.94 -10.26
C ALA A 19 -8.61 -3.80 -9.00
N THR A 20 -8.72 -5.10 -9.16
CA THR A 20 -8.60 -6.03 -8.05
C THR A 20 -7.21 -6.63 -7.93
N HIS A 21 -6.35 -6.36 -8.89
CA HIS A 21 -4.96 -6.82 -8.86
C HIS A 21 -4.09 -5.92 -9.75
N HIS A 22 -2.81 -5.95 -9.49
CA HIS A 22 -1.82 -5.23 -10.28
C HIS A 22 -1.19 -6.16 -11.33
N ASP A 23 -0.63 -5.57 -12.37
CA ASP A 23 0.14 -6.32 -13.37
C ASP A 23 1.47 -6.81 -12.80
N PHE A 24 1.99 -6.13 -11.80
CA PHE A 24 3.25 -6.51 -11.16
C PHE A 24 3.00 -7.08 -9.78
N LEU A 25 3.90 -7.97 -9.35
CA LEU A 25 3.82 -8.54 -8.02
C LEU A 25 4.08 -7.49 -6.94
N ILE A 26 3.27 -7.51 -5.90
CA ILE A 26 3.48 -6.69 -4.70
C ILE A 26 4.32 -7.47 -3.70
N SER A 27 4.05 -8.76 -3.57
CA SER A 27 4.86 -9.69 -2.79
C SER A 27 5.45 -10.75 -3.71
N GLU A 28 6.14 -11.72 -3.16
CA GLU A 28 6.79 -12.77 -3.96
C GLU A 28 5.79 -13.55 -4.82
N ASP A 29 4.60 -13.75 -4.31
CA ASP A 29 3.62 -14.62 -4.93
C ASP A 29 2.32 -13.94 -5.30
N SER A 30 2.18 -12.65 -5.07
CA SER A 30 0.88 -12.01 -5.23
C SER A 30 0.96 -10.59 -5.73
N ALA A 31 0.11 -10.29 -6.69
CA ALA A 31 -0.12 -8.93 -7.18
C ALA A 31 -1.38 -8.33 -6.55
N GLU A 32 -1.94 -8.96 -5.53
CA GLU A 32 -3.14 -8.47 -4.89
C GLU A 32 -2.88 -7.16 -4.15
N PRO A 33 -3.63 -6.09 -4.46
CA PRO A 33 -3.44 -4.80 -3.78
C PRO A 33 -4.11 -4.82 -2.41
N SER A 34 -3.42 -5.36 -1.43
CA SER A 34 -3.92 -5.40 -0.06
C SER A 34 -2.88 -4.90 0.93
N LEU A 35 -3.34 -4.38 2.05
CA LEU A 35 -2.46 -3.93 3.13
C LEU A 35 -1.67 -5.10 3.72
N SER A 36 -2.29 -6.25 3.84
CA SER A 36 -1.62 -7.46 4.32
C SER A 36 -0.49 -7.89 3.40
N ASN A 37 -0.73 -7.85 2.09
CA ASN A 37 0.27 -8.21 1.11
C ASN A 37 1.46 -7.24 1.15
N ALA A 38 1.19 -5.94 1.21
CA ALA A 38 2.24 -4.94 1.35
C ALA A 38 3.04 -5.11 2.64
N ARG A 39 2.36 -5.36 3.76
CA ARG A 39 3.01 -5.60 5.06
C ARG A 39 3.92 -6.82 5.02
N SER A 40 3.52 -7.87 4.31
CA SER A 40 4.27 -9.13 4.28
C SER A 40 5.70 -8.98 3.73
N VAL A 41 5.95 -7.93 2.95
CA VAL A 41 7.28 -7.71 2.35
C VAL A 41 8.00 -6.49 2.92
N CYS A 42 7.59 -6.01 4.08
CA CYS A 42 8.16 -4.80 4.67
C CYS A 42 9.68 -4.90 4.88
N ALA A 43 10.21 -6.07 5.16
CA ALA A 43 11.64 -6.26 5.36
C ALA A 43 12.46 -5.94 4.10
N GLN A 44 11.89 -6.08 2.92
CA GLN A 44 12.56 -5.72 1.66
C GLN A 44 12.74 -4.21 1.50
N PHE A 45 12.01 -3.42 2.29
CA PHE A 45 12.10 -1.96 2.33
C PHE A 45 12.80 -1.47 3.59
N ASP A 46 13.57 -2.36 4.24
CA ASP A 46 14.30 -2.06 5.48
C ASP A 46 13.39 -1.61 6.63
N LEU A 47 12.15 -2.11 6.65
CA LEU A 47 11.21 -1.84 7.72
C LEU A 47 11.02 -3.09 8.58
N THR A 48 10.96 -2.90 9.88
CA THR A 48 10.48 -3.96 10.77
C THR A 48 8.96 -4.05 10.65
N ASP A 49 8.39 -5.16 11.07
CA ASP A 49 6.94 -5.32 11.07
C ASP A 49 6.25 -4.22 11.89
N GLY A 50 6.79 -3.88 13.05
CA GLY A 50 6.24 -2.80 13.87
C GLY A 50 6.28 -1.43 13.20
N GLU A 51 7.37 -1.14 12.48
CA GLU A 51 7.47 0.10 11.71
C GLU A 51 6.48 0.12 10.56
N ALA A 52 6.35 -0.98 9.85
CA ALA A 52 5.38 -1.10 8.75
C ALA A 52 3.95 -0.91 9.24
N VAL A 53 3.58 -1.53 10.35
CA VAL A 53 2.26 -1.36 10.96
C VAL A 53 2.00 0.10 11.29
N LYS A 54 2.99 0.78 11.86
CA LYS A 54 2.88 2.20 12.20
C LYS A 54 2.60 3.08 10.99
N VAL A 55 3.35 2.85 9.92
CA VAL A 55 3.17 3.60 8.66
C VAL A 55 1.81 3.31 8.05
N ILE A 56 1.40 2.06 8.00
CA ILE A 56 0.11 1.68 7.43
C ILE A 56 -1.04 2.30 8.23
N LYS A 57 -0.96 2.31 9.55
CA LYS A 57 -1.97 2.96 10.40
C LYS A 57 -2.07 4.45 10.15
N LEU A 58 -0.94 5.12 9.94
CA LEU A 58 -0.93 6.54 9.58
C LEU A 58 -1.63 6.77 8.24
N ILE A 59 -1.34 5.94 7.27
CA ILE A 59 -1.98 6.03 5.94
C ILE A 59 -3.48 5.78 6.06
N ILE A 60 -3.89 4.77 6.82
CA ILE A 60 -5.30 4.47 7.05
C ILE A 60 -6.01 5.70 7.65
N ALA A 61 -5.40 6.31 8.66
CA ALA A 61 -5.99 7.49 9.31
C ALA A 61 -6.17 8.64 8.33
N VAL A 62 -5.22 8.86 7.44
CA VAL A 62 -5.31 9.89 6.42
C VAL A 62 -6.39 9.55 5.40
N VAL A 63 -6.42 8.31 4.92
CA VAL A 63 -7.42 7.89 3.93
C VAL A 63 -8.83 7.95 4.51
N ASP A 64 -9.01 7.61 5.77
CA ASP A 64 -10.33 7.69 6.42
C ASP A 64 -10.88 9.12 6.47
N GLN A 65 -10.04 10.14 6.31
CA GLN A 65 -10.43 11.54 6.29
C GLN A 65 -10.62 12.10 4.87
N TRP A 66 -10.64 11.24 3.86
CA TRP A 66 -10.65 11.68 2.47
C TRP A 66 -11.84 12.57 2.11
N GLN A 67 -13.03 12.27 2.63
CA GLN A 67 -14.22 13.06 2.31
C GLN A 67 -14.10 14.48 2.84
N ALA A 68 -13.68 14.63 4.09
CA ALA A 68 -13.48 15.93 4.69
C ALA A 68 -12.40 16.74 3.97
N HIS A 69 -11.32 16.07 3.58
CA HIS A 69 -10.22 16.69 2.83
C HIS A 69 -10.69 17.17 1.46
N PHE A 70 -11.45 16.36 0.75
CA PHE A 70 -11.98 16.73 -0.57
C PHE A 70 -12.96 17.89 -0.48
N LYS A 71 -13.82 17.91 0.54
CA LYS A 71 -14.72 19.04 0.78
C LYS A 71 -13.96 20.33 1.04
N LEU A 72 -12.89 20.25 1.81
CA LEU A 72 -12.03 21.39 2.10
C LEU A 72 -11.43 21.98 0.81
N HIS A 73 -11.16 21.14 -0.19
CA HIS A 73 -10.60 21.53 -1.47
C HIS A 73 -11.66 21.72 -2.56
N GLU A 74 -12.89 21.98 -2.14
CA GLU A 74 -13.99 22.36 -3.05
C GLU A 74 -14.42 21.26 -4.04
N VAL A 75 -14.19 20.01 -3.73
CA VAL A 75 -14.75 18.91 -4.49
C VAL A 75 -16.25 18.83 -4.19
N THR A 76 -17.08 18.73 -5.24
CA THR A 76 -18.52 18.74 -5.06
C THR A 76 -19.03 17.51 -4.32
N ASP A 77 -20.17 17.66 -3.63
CA ASP A 77 -20.78 16.53 -2.94
C ASP A 77 -21.14 15.39 -3.90
N LYS A 78 -21.52 15.72 -5.12
CA LYS A 78 -21.82 14.73 -6.16
C LYS A 78 -20.59 13.89 -6.50
N ASP A 79 -19.45 14.53 -6.70
CA ASP A 79 -18.22 13.84 -7.02
C ASP A 79 -17.73 12.99 -5.84
N ILE A 80 -17.87 13.50 -4.61
CA ILE A 80 -17.54 12.74 -3.41
C ILE A 80 -18.42 11.50 -3.33
N GLU A 81 -19.70 11.63 -3.58
CA GLU A 81 -20.64 10.52 -3.53
C GLU A 81 -20.29 9.44 -4.57
N GLU A 82 -19.87 9.84 -5.74
CA GLU A 82 -19.39 8.90 -6.78
C GLU A 82 -18.13 8.16 -6.34
N LEU A 83 -17.22 8.84 -5.62
CA LEU A 83 -15.97 8.25 -5.16
C LEU A 83 -16.15 7.30 -3.98
N VAL A 84 -17.25 7.40 -3.23
CA VAL A 84 -17.51 6.49 -2.12
C VAL A 84 -17.45 5.03 -2.54
N ALA A 85 -17.98 4.71 -3.72
CA ALA A 85 -18.00 3.36 -4.23
C ALA A 85 -16.59 2.80 -4.50
N PHE A 86 -15.61 3.66 -4.68
CA PHE A 86 -14.23 3.24 -4.98
C PHE A 86 -13.31 3.34 -3.77
N ILE A 87 -13.47 4.34 -2.93
CA ILE A 87 -12.58 4.56 -1.78
C ILE A 87 -13.14 3.88 -0.52
N ASP A 88 -14.45 3.93 -0.34
CA ASP A 88 -15.16 3.36 0.80
C ASP A 88 -16.05 2.18 0.41
N SER A 89 -15.62 1.38 -0.57
CA SER A 89 -16.30 0.13 -0.85
C SER A 89 -16.25 -0.78 0.39
N ASP A 90 -17.19 -1.70 0.50
CA ASP A 90 -17.27 -2.58 1.66
C ASP A 90 -15.96 -3.32 1.92
N ASP A 91 -15.31 -3.80 0.87
CA ASP A 91 -14.05 -4.52 0.98
C ASP A 91 -12.90 -3.63 1.48
N LEU A 92 -12.79 -2.42 0.93
CA LEU A 92 -11.72 -1.49 1.31
C LEU A 92 -11.91 -0.95 2.72
N LEU A 93 -13.16 -0.67 3.09
CA LEU A 93 -13.47 -0.26 4.47
C LEU A 93 -13.16 -1.37 5.46
N ALA A 94 -13.56 -2.59 5.15
CA ALA A 94 -13.30 -3.74 6.01
C ALA A 94 -11.78 -3.97 6.16
N GLU A 95 -11.04 -3.84 5.08
CA GLU A 95 -9.58 -3.98 5.12
C GLU A 95 -8.93 -2.95 6.05
N ARG A 96 -9.34 -1.68 5.95
CA ARG A 96 -8.80 -0.64 6.82
C ARG A 96 -9.19 -0.85 8.29
N ARG A 97 -10.43 -1.25 8.54
CA ARG A 97 -10.93 -1.46 9.91
C ARG A 97 -10.32 -2.68 10.58
N ASN A 98 -10.07 -3.71 9.81
CA ASN A 98 -9.60 -4.99 10.34
C ASN A 98 -8.09 -5.18 10.24
N PHE A 99 -7.35 -4.17 9.80
CA PHE A 99 -5.92 -4.30 9.57
C PHE A 99 -5.16 -4.84 10.79
N GLU A 100 -5.48 -4.33 11.97
CA GLU A 100 -4.76 -4.72 13.19
C GLU A 100 -5.02 -6.16 13.62
N THR A 101 -6.19 -6.68 13.26
CA THR A 101 -6.58 -8.03 13.66
C THR A 101 -6.14 -9.09 12.67
N THR A 102 -5.66 -8.67 11.51
CA THR A 102 -5.22 -9.59 10.47
C THR A 102 -3.82 -10.09 10.77
N THR A 103 -3.66 -11.39 10.89
CA THR A 103 -2.36 -12.00 11.08
C THR A 103 -1.62 -12.04 9.75
N VAL A 104 -0.40 -11.53 9.74
CA VAL A 104 0.44 -11.51 8.55
C VAL A 104 1.78 -12.12 8.87
N THR A 105 2.23 -13.03 8.02
CA THR A 105 3.59 -13.56 8.09
C THR A 105 4.50 -12.69 7.25
N VAL A 106 5.50 -12.10 7.87
CA VAL A 106 6.46 -11.24 7.18
C VAL A 106 7.54 -12.11 6.55
N SER A 107 7.72 -11.93 5.24
CA SER A 107 8.76 -12.65 4.51
C SER A 107 10.13 -12.05 4.80
N PRO A 108 11.18 -12.88 4.92
CA PRO A 108 12.54 -12.35 5.10
C PRO A 108 12.97 -11.58 3.84
N PRO A 109 13.88 -10.61 3.99
CA PRO A 109 14.38 -9.88 2.84
C PRO A 109 15.17 -10.79 1.91
N LYS A 110 15.03 -10.57 0.62
CA LYS A 110 15.84 -11.30 -0.36
C LYS A 110 17.27 -10.79 -0.37
N PRO A 111 18.24 -11.67 -0.53
CA PRO A 111 19.62 -11.23 -0.70
C PRO A 111 19.75 -10.37 -1.95
N ARG A 112 20.56 -9.33 -1.87
CA ARG A 112 20.83 -8.49 -3.03
C ARG A 112 21.68 -9.26 -4.04
N ARG A 113 21.35 -9.11 -5.30
CA ARG A 113 22.19 -9.65 -6.34
C ARG A 113 23.44 -8.78 -6.52
N GLY A 114 24.55 -9.42 -6.81
CA GLY A 114 25.75 -8.70 -7.20
C GLY A 114 25.57 -8.01 -8.55
N PRO A 115 26.54 -7.16 -8.95
CA PRO A 115 26.45 -6.38 -10.18
C PRO A 115 26.28 -7.23 -11.44
N PHE A 116 26.70 -8.46 -11.43
CA PHE A 116 26.59 -9.33 -12.58
C PHE A 116 25.50 -10.38 -12.44
N GLY A 117 24.56 -10.13 -11.53
CA GLY A 117 23.52 -11.10 -11.26
C GLY A 117 24.00 -12.38 -10.64
N SER A 118 25.23 -12.43 -10.28
CA SER A 118 25.80 -13.57 -9.67
C SER A 118 25.17 -13.81 -8.35
N THR A 119 24.85 -15.02 -8.09
CA THR A 119 24.36 -15.30 -6.84
C THR A 119 25.38 -16.04 -6.16
N ALA A 120 25.65 -15.71 -5.13
CA ALA A 120 26.46 -16.50 -4.39
C ALA A 120 25.82 -17.76 -4.10
N SER A 121 24.92 -18.05 -4.59
CA SER A 121 24.29 -19.23 -4.53
C SER A 121 24.99 -20.28 -3.83
N ARG A 122 24.79 -20.63 -3.06
CA ARG A 122 25.26 -21.73 -2.44
C ARG A 122 24.95 -21.74 -1.11
#